data_83f92f4178fbf31e6de63caefe7f882e
#
_entry.id   83f92f4178fbf31e6de63caefe7f882e
#
_cell.length_a   1.000
_cell.length_b   1.000
_cell.length_c   1.000
_cell.angle_alpha   90.00
_cell.angle_beta   90.00
_cell.angle_gamma   90.00
#
_symmetry.space_group_name_H-M   'P 1'
#
loop_
_entity.id
_entity.type
_entity.pdbx_description
1 polymer ?
#
loop_
_entity_poly.entity_id
_entity_poly.type
_entity_poly.pdbx_seq_one_letter_code
_entity_poly.pdbx_strand_id
1 'polypeptide(L)'
;AVTEPKIAEAVTREETPAKVDIPGDEDPNSGQEPDETITASSASASVDSSGSGSEISSSTVDSSTSESSVSESTVSESTEENGAAGGTESSTSEEPEEGSEVFGVDGETDAEEKDSSLKNYEALYQDMLEVTEKPKRALVTVIGITNQMDYFNQNYENQQQISGLIVADNGQDLFILTEYRIVENVERIQVTFWDETMVDATYQRHDPSTGLTIVKVDESKLDEETRDGLAVAPLGSSYLVSQGDPVVAVGSPVGYSNSIAYGVVTSVTNKISALDNEYNLLTTDILGSTDGSGILVNLDGEIVGIIAQSYSAKGNNVVTGIAISQIKKLIENLSNNVSRAYIGIRGQDVTEELSDKTGIPKGVLISRVADDSPAMMAGMKEYDVIVKLGEHKVETIKQYHEQLGKYSTGDVVTVTAMRKGAEGYAEMTFDVTMGEV
;
A
#
# COMPACT_ATOMS: atom_id res chain seq x y z
N ALA A 1 68.25 25.20 -25.91
CA ALA A 1 67.44 24.04 -25.45
C ALA A 1 66.33 24.62 -24.60
N VAL A 2 65.15 24.65 -25.21
CA VAL A 2 63.90 25.07 -24.52
C VAL A 2 63.21 23.78 -24.10
N THR A 3 63.10 23.52 -22.83
CA THR A 3 62.33 22.39 -22.25
C THR A 3 60.88 22.73 -22.22
N GLU A 4 60.04 22.04 -22.98
CA GLU A 4 58.62 22.07 -22.91
C GLU A 4 58.11 21.42 -21.57
N PRO A 5 57.07 21.98 -20.93
CA PRO A 5 56.48 21.37 -19.75
C PRO A 5 55.60 20.19 -20.19
N LYS A 6 55.85 18.99 -19.64
CA LYS A 6 54.95 17.84 -19.72
C LYS A 6 53.62 18.20 -18.99
N ILE A 7 52.55 18.33 -19.73
CA ILE A 7 51.20 18.34 -19.19
C ILE A 7 50.91 16.91 -18.72
N ALA A 8 50.79 16.73 -17.42
CA ALA A 8 50.24 15.49 -16.83
C ALA A 8 48.76 15.42 -17.19
N GLU A 9 48.40 14.45 -18.05
CA GLU A 9 47.01 14.05 -18.24
C GLU A 9 46.49 13.51 -16.88
N ALA A 10 45.65 14.30 -16.25
CA ALA A 10 44.79 13.81 -15.17
C ALA A 10 43.78 12.83 -15.79
N VAL A 11 44.05 11.56 -15.67
CA VAL A 11 43.04 10.51 -15.91
C VAL A 11 42.02 10.64 -14.78
N THR A 12 40.97 11.38 -15.02
CA THR A 12 39.74 11.28 -14.23
C THR A 12 39.23 9.86 -14.45
N ARG A 13 39.48 8.97 -13.48
CA ARG A 13 38.66 7.76 -13.34
C ARG A 13 37.25 8.24 -13.05
N GLU A 14 36.33 8.08 -13.99
CA GLU A 14 34.92 8.05 -13.71
C GLU A 14 34.71 6.82 -12.80
N GLU A 15 34.58 7.06 -11.51
CA GLU A 15 34.15 6.02 -10.56
C GLU A 15 32.70 5.70 -10.91
N THR A 16 32.47 4.48 -11.33
CA THR A 16 31.10 3.99 -11.55
C THR A 16 30.35 4.12 -10.22
N PRO A 17 29.21 4.81 -10.16
CA PRO A 17 28.47 4.99 -8.92
C PRO A 17 28.12 3.65 -8.26
N ALA A 18 28.11 3.63 -6.94
CA ALA A 18 27.78 2.44 -6.17
C ALA A 18 26.36 1.96 -6.52
N LYS A 19 26.19 0.65 -6.59
CA LYS A 19 24.86 0.06 -6.74
C LYS A 19 24.09 0.23 -5.45
N VAL A 20 22.79 0.46 -5.58
CA VAL A 20 21.85 0.46 -4.45
C VAL A 20 21.72 -0.96 -3.92
N ASP A 21 21.85 -1.13 -2.61
CA ASP A 21 21.60 -2.38 -1.88
C ASP A 21 20.53 -2.10 -0.80
N ILE A 22 19.43 -2.84 -0.86
CA ILE A 22 18.35 -2.75 0.11
C ILE A 22 18.20 -4.12 0.76
N PRO A 23 18.65 -4.28 2.02
CA PRO A 23 18.58 -5.56 2.72
C PRO A 23 17.15 -6.09 2.78
N GLY A 24 16.95 -7.33 2.33
CA GLY A 24 15.69 -8.05 2.46
C GLY A 24 15.47 -8.51 3.91
N ASP A 25 14.20 -8.68 4.29
CA ASP A 25 13.84 -9.28 5.58
C ASP A 25 13.68 -10.78 5.42
N GLU A 26 14.06 -11.54 6.46
CA GLU A 26 13.72 -12.96 6.53
C GLU A 26 12.23 -13.09 6.88
N ASP A 27 11.48 -13.77 6.01
CA ASP A 27 10.10 -14.13 6.30
C ASP A 27 10.09 -15.28 7.33
N PRO A 28 9.60 -15.07 8.58
CA PRO A 28 9.57 -16.09 9.62
C PRO A 28 8.76 -17.33 9.23
N ASN A 29 7.89 -17.21 8.22
CA ASN A 29 7.08 -18.34 7.71
C ASN A 29 7.70 -19.02 6.48
N SER A 30 8.88 -18.61 6.01
CA SER A 30 9.50 -19.16 4.80
C SER A 30 10.03 -20.61 4.93
N GLY A 31 10.03 -21.18 6.13
CA GLY A 31 10.54 -22.53 6.42
C GLY A 31 9.55 -23.51 7.04
N GLN A 32 8.30 -23.13 7.24
CA GLN A 32 7.29 -24.05 7.77
C GLN A 32 6.62 -24.81 6.61
N GLU A 33 7.04 -26.08 6.44
CA GLU A 33 6.13 -27.10 5.93
C GLU A 33 4.90 -27.08 6.84
N PRO A 34 3.66 -27.22 6.32
CA PRO A 34 2.47 -27.21 7.16
C PRO A 34 2.57 -28.33 8.19
N ASP A 35 2.73 -27.95 9.46
CA ASP A 35 2.79 -28.87 10.59
C ASP A 35 1.42 -29.56 10.73
N GLU A 36 1.38 -30.85 10.39
CA GLU A 36 0.22 -31.73 10.55
C GLU A 36 -0.01 -32.03 12.02
N THR A 37 -0.27 -31.07 12.89
CA THR A 37 -0.89 -31.38 14.19
C THR A 37 -1.35 -30.11 14.93
N ILE A 38 -2.53 -29.65 14.60
CA ILE A 38 -3.37 -28.96 15.59
C ILE A 38 -4.63 -29.82 15.75
N THR A 39 -4.58 -30.78 16.67
CA THR A 39 -5.76 -31.47 17.17
C THR A 39 -6.68 -30.46 17.84
N ALA A 40 -7.81 -30.20 17.19
CA ALA A 40 -8.90 -29.42 17.77
C ALA A 40 -9.44 -30.16 19.00
N SER A 41 -9.16 -29.62 20.17
CA SER A 41 -9.84 -29.99 21.42
C SER A 41 -11.27 -29.46 21.37
N SER A 42 -12.21 -30.31 20.98
CA SER A 42 -13.64 -30.07 21.06
C SER A 42 -14.10 -30.11 22.52
N ALA A 43 -14.38 -28.93 23.08
CA ALA A 43 -15.21 -28.85 24.29
C ALA A 43 -16.69 -28.88 23.86
N SER A 44 -17.30 -30.04 24.03
CA SER A 44 -18.74 -30.25 23.89
C SER A 44 -19.46 -29.65 25.11
N ALA A 45 -20.27 -28.61 24.87
CA ALA A 45 -21.34 -28.22 25.80
C ALA A 45 -22.67 -28.60 25.16
N SER A 46 -23.27 -29.65 25.72
CA SER A 46 -24.62 -30.10 25.42
C SER A 46 -25.63 -29.12 26.02
N VAL A 47 -26.53 -28.60 25.20
CA VAL A 47 -27.82 -28.07 25.68
C VAL A 47 -28.94 -28.67 24.83
N ASP A 48 -29.69 -29.45 25.52
CA ASP A 48 -30.95 -30.09 25.11
C ASP A 48 -32.05 -29.04 25.01
N SER A 49 -32.82 -28.97 23.91
CA SER A 49 -34.27 -28.70 23.98
C SER A 49 -34.95 -28.92 22.62
N SER A 50 -35.91 -29.78 22.76
CA SER A 50 -36.98 -30.22 21.86
C SER A 50 -37.79 -29.08 21.19
N GLY A 51 -38.26 -29.34 19.96
CA GLY A 51 -39.64 -28.99 19.63
C GLY A 51 -39.89 -28.39 18.25
N SER A 52 -40.52 -29.24 17.46
CA SER A 52 -41.59 -29.02 16.45
C SER A 52 -41.29 -28.23 15.16
N GLY A 53 -41.59 -28.94 14.10
CA GLY A 53 -41.58 -28.54 12.71
C GLY A 53 -42.72 -27.63 12.27
N SER A 54 -42.53 -27.09 11.11
CA SER A 54 -43.58 -26.98 10.06
C SER A 54 -42.94 -26.62 8.71
N GLU A 55 -43.21 -27.48 7.76
CA GLU A 55 -43.05 -27.24 6.31
C GLU A 55 -43.92 -26.06 5.90
N ILE A 56 -43.52 -25.32 4.87
CA ILE A 56 -44.38 -24.92 3.72
C ILE A 56 -43.51 -24.28 2.60
N SER A 57 -43.43 -25.00 1.52
CA SER A 57 -43.61 -24.72 0.07
C SER A 57 -43.10 -23.39 -0.55
N SER A 58 -42.38 -23.67 -1.61
CA SER A 58 -42.08 -22.92 -2.85
C SER A 58 -43.17 -21.99 -3.40
N SER A 59 -42.75 -20.83 -3.92
CA SER A 59 -43.32 -20.28 -5.14
C SER A 59 -42.34 -19.31 -5.84
N THR A 60 -41.98 -19.68 -7.05
CA THR A 60 -41.50 -18.85 -8.15
C THR A 60 -42.54 -17.81 -8.54
N VAL A 61 -42.14 -16.58 -8.86
CA VAL A 61 -42.72 -15.76 -9.94
C VAL A 61 -41.76 -14.71 -10.45
N ASP A 62 -41.82 -14.55 -11.72
CA ASP A 62 -41.15 -13.85 -12.78
C ASP A 62 -41.07 -12.31 -12.70
N SER A 63 -40.09 -11.85 -13.46
CA SER A 63 -39.83 -10.58 -14.15
C SER A 63 -40.95 -9.52 -14.23
N SER A 64 -40.54 -8.24 -14.12
CA SER A 64 -40.76 -7.22 -15.16
C SER A 64 -40.07 -5.88 -14.89
N THR A 65 -39.43 -5.39 -15.91
CA THR A 65 -38.95 -4.04 -16.27
C THR A 65 -39.99 -2.94 -16.07
N SER A 66 -39.55 -1.75 -15.62
CA SER A 66 -40.04 -0.47 -16.19
C SER A 66 -39.15 0.71 -15.84
N GLU A 67 -38.86 1.47 -16.87
CA GLU A 67 -38.12 2.75 -16.92
C GLU A 67 -38.92 3.94 -16.40
N SER A 68 -38.13 5.06 -16.26
CA SER A 68 -38.49 6.49 -16.31
C SER A 68 -39.10 7.07 -15.02
N SER A 69 -38.77 8.25 -14.59
CA SER A 69 -38.49 9.53 -15.27
C SER A 69 -37.93 10.59 -14.31
N VAL A 70 -37.18 11.50 -14.87
CA VAL A 70 -36.67 12.78 -14.37
C VAL A 70 -37.79 13.70 -13.86
N SER A 71 -37.53 14.45 -12.77
CA SER A 71 -38.10 15.79 -12.60
C SER A 71 -37.21 16.69 -11.72
N GLU A 72 -36.76 17.77 -12.38
CA GLU A 72 -36.24 19.00 -11.78
C GLU A 72 -37.36 19.74 -11.02
N SER A 73 -36.97 20.44 -9.94
CA SER A 73 -37.52 21.79 -9.62
C SER A 73 -36.72 22.39 -8.45
N THR A 74 -35.89 23.35 -8.72
CA THR A 74 -36.01 24.82 -8.52
C THR A 74 -36.07 25.32 -7.08
N VAL A 75 -35.02 26.07 -6.79
CA VAL A 75 -34.72 27.20 -5.90
C VAL A 75 -35.94 27.98 -5.37
N SER A 76 -35.89 28.34 -4.08
CA SER A 76 -36.26 29.69 -3.65
C SER A 76 -35.63 30.07 -2.31
N GLU A 77 -34.88 31.16 -2.36
CA GLU A 77 -34.46 32.03 -1.26
C GLU A 77 -35.66 32.64 -0.53
N SER A 78 -35.53 32.87 0.79
CA SER A 78 -36.03 34.10 1.41
C SER A 78 -35.37 34.34 2.76
N THR A 79 -34.81 35.51 2.85
CA THR A 79 -34.23 36.28 3.92
C THR A 79 -35.27 36.84 4.90
N GLU A 80 -34.70 37.42 6.01
CA GLU A 80 -35.24 38.42 6.97
C GLU A 80 -35.96 37.87 8.22
N GLU A 81 -35.78 38.41 9.33
CA GLU A 81 -35.05 39.38 10.15
C GLU A 81 -35.85 39.57 11.46
N ASN A 82 -35.14 39.83 12.55
CA ASN A 82 -35.52 40.63 13.72
C ASN A 82 -36.59 40.21 14.73
N GLY A 83 -36.18 40.35 15.99
CA GLY A 83 -37.06 40.92 16.99
C GLY A 83 -36.86 40.48 18.45
N ALA A 84 -36.35 41.38 19.18
CA ALA A 84 -35.95 41.38 20.58
C ALA A 84 -37.10 41.30 21.63
N ALA A 85 -36.64 41.04 22.86
CA ALA A 85 -37.12 41.58 24.15
C ALA A 85 -38.15 40.79 24.97
N GLY A 86 -37.74 40.34 26.15
CA GLY A 86 -38.12 40.97 27.40
C GLY A 86 -39.18 40.24 28.19
N GLY A 87 -38.89 40.03 29.47
CA GLY A 87 -39.95 39.89 30.45
C GLY A 87 -39.67 38.88 31.59
N THR A 88 -39.16 39.43 32.68
CA THR A 88 -39.18 39.00 34.07
C THR A 88 -40.55 38.50 34.57
N GLU A 89 -40.54 37.55 35.54
CA GLU A 89 -41.12 37.57 36.89
C GLU A 89 -41.18 36.15 37.46
N SER A 90 -40.45 35.84 38.48
CA SER A 90 -40.74 35.79 39.94
C SER A 90 -42.05 35.07 40.37
N SER A 91 -41.87 33.92 41.05
CA SER A 91 -42.63 33.68 42.30
C SER A 91 -42.06 32.45 43.05
N THR A 92 -41.82 32.74 44.31
CA THR A 92 -41.55 32.02 45.54
C THR A 92 -42.53 30.88 45.86
N SER A 93 -42.07 29.77 46.44
CA SER A 93 -42.45 29.25 47.73
C SER A 93 -41.99 27.85 48.06
N GLU A 94 -41.32 27.78 49.19
CA GLU A 94 -41.37 26.85 50.29
C GLU A 94 -40.74 25.46 50.22
N GLU A 95 -39.70 25.33 51.09
CA GLU A 95 -39.14 24.10 51.64
C GLU A 95 -40.11 23.27 52.47
N PRO A 96 -39.80 21.97 52.70
CA PRO A 96 -39.25 21.65 54.02
C PRO A 96 -38.05 20.72 54.02
N GLU A 97 -37.19 20.96 55.01
CA GLU A 97 -36.01 20.17 55.40
C GLU A 97 -36.36 18.73 55.78
N GLU A 98 -35.45 17.81 55.46
CA GLU A 98 -34.90 16.79 56.36
C GLU A 98 -33.71 16.10 55.77
N GLY A 99 -32.62 16.17 56.49
CA GLY A 99 -31.59 15.15 56.74
C GLY A 99 -30.91 14.46 55.56
N SER A 100 -29.77 14.93 55.09
CA SER A 100 -28.83 14.08 54.38
C SER A 100 -27.43 14.25 54.95
N GLU A 101 -26.86 13.10 55.32
CA GLU A 101 -25.46 12.95 55.67
C GLU A 101 -24.60 13.41 54.51
N VAL A 102 -23.73 14.35 54.80
CA VAL A 102 -22.68 14.84 53.88
C VAL A 102 -21.62 13.74 53.78
N PHE A 103 -21.67 12.94 52.69
CA PHE A 103 -20.46 12.29 52.22
C PHE A 103 -19.66 13.38 51.56
N GLY A 104 -18.60 13.82 52.25
CA GLY A 104 -17.56 14.64 51.67
C GLY A 104 -16.84 13.81 50.59
N VAL A 105 -17.17 14.08 49.34
CA VAL A 105 -16.33 13.68 48.21
C VAL A 105 -15.25 14.74 48.08
N ASP A 106 -14.04 14.38 48.44
CA ASP A 106 -12.85 15.20 48.22
C ASP A 106 -12.68 15.46 46.73
N GLY A 107 -13.23 16.59 46.25
CA GLY A 107 -13.19 16.97 44.83
C GLY A 107 -11.81 17.44 44.32
N GLU A 108 -10.78 17.44 45.16
CA GLU A 108 -9.42 17.82 44.76
C GLU A 108 -8.62 16.65 44.18
N THR A 109 -8.83 15.41 44.65
CA THR A 109 -8.11 14.24 44.13
C THR A 109 -8.55 13.85 42.71
N ASP A 110 -9.84 13.98 42.40
CA ASP A 110 -10.38 13.65 41.08
C ASP A 110 -9.92 14.64 40.00
N ALA A 111 -9.68 15.90 40.33
CA ALA A 111 -9.22 16.93 39.41
C ALA A 111 -7.74 16.79 39.08
N GLU A 112 -6.90 16.47 40.07
CA GLU A 112 -5.46 16.24 39.88
C GLU A 112 -5.18 14.92 39.12
N GLU A 113 -5.94 13.87 39.39
CA GLU A 113 -5.84 12.58 38.71
C GLU A 113 -6.30 12.70 37.25
N LYS A 114 -7.34 13.46 36.96
CA LYS A 114 -7.84 13.75 35.61
C LYS A 114 -6.90 14.63 34.81
N ASP A 115 -6.27 15.65 35.43
CA ASP A 115 -5.27 16.49 34.81
C ASP A 115 -3.99 15.68 34.50
N SER A 116 -3.59 14.76 35.40
CA SER A 116 -2.47 13.85 35.17
C SER A 116 -2.74 12.87 34.01
N SER A 117 -3.96 12.34 33.88
CA SER A 117 -4.29 11.40 32.80
C SER A 117 -4.35 12.09 31.43
N LEU A 118 -4.81 13.34 31.35
CA LEU A 118 -4.81 14.11 30.10
C LEU A 118 -3.40 14.49 29.67
N LYS A 119 -2.52 14.83 30.61
CA LYS A 119 -1.09 15.10 30.32
C LYS A 119 -0.38 13.84 29.81
N ASN A 120 -0.67 12.68 30.39
CA ASN A 120 -0.12 11.42 29.94
C ASN A 120 -0.60 11.07 28.52
N TYR A 121 -1.87 11.36 28.21
CA TYR A 121 -2.44 11.16 26.88
C TYR A 121 -1.78 12.10 25.85
N GLU A 122 -1.61 13.38 26.19
CA GLU A 122 -0.92 14.36 25.35
C GLU A 122 0.54 13.95 25.12
N ALA A 123 1.26 13.51 26.17
CA ALA A 123 2.63 13.03 26.06
C ALA A 123 2.74 11.84 25.10
N LEU A 124 1.81 10.87 25.15
CA LEU A 124 1.79 9.75 24.22
C LEU A 124 1.68 10.20 22.76
N TYR A 125 0.86 11.20 22.45
CA TYR A 125 0.76 11.73 21.10
C TYR A 125 2.02 12.51 20.68
N GLN A 126 2.68 13.18 21.61
CA GLN A 126 3.99 13.83 21.33
C GLN A 126 5.06 12.80 21.03
N ASP A 127 5.13 11.71 21.79
CA ASP A 127 6.04 10.59 21.53
C ASP A 127 5.78 9.96 20.16
N MET A 128 4.50 9.79 19.78
CA MET A 128 4.11 9.27 18.44
C MET A 128 4.52 10.24 17.32
N LEU A 129 4.50 11.56 17.55
CA LEU A 129 5.00 12.53 16.60
C LEU A 129 6.52 12.43 16.45
N GLU A 130 7.25 12.28 17.56
CA GLU A 130 8.72 12.22 17.57
C GLU A 130 9.23 11.04 16.73
N VAL A 131 8.59 9.85 16.82
CA VAL A 131 9.01 8.69 16.02
C VAL A 131 8.86 8.92 14.52
N THR A 132 8.04 9.88 14.07
CA THR A 132 7.86 10.20 12.65
C THR A 132 8.89 11.18 12.10
N GLU A 133 9.69 11.87 12.94
CA GLU A 133 10.59 12.93 12.48
C GLU A 133 11.65 12.44 11.49
N LYS A 134 12.26 11.28 11.74
CA LYS A 134 13.26 10.71 10.85
C LYS A 134 12.63 10.18 9.54
N PRO A 135 11.54 9.35 9.55
CA PRO A 135 10.84 8.96 8.33
C PRO A 135 10.34 10.16 7.52
N LYS A 136 9.89 11.22 8.17
CA LYS A 136 9.41 12.44 7.52
C LYS A 136 10.51 13.16 6.74
N ARG A 137 11.78 13.10 7.20
CA ARG A 137 12.93 13.64 6.46
C ARG A 137 13.26 12.87 5.18
N ALA A 138 12.76 11.64 5.06
CA ALA A 138 12.87 10.84 3.84
C ALA A 138 11.72 11.11 2.84
N LEU A 139 10.67 11.85 3.25
CA LEU A 139 9.55 12.19 2.39
C LEU A 139 9.83 13.45 1.58
N VAL A 140 9.44 13.41 0.32
CA VAL A 140 9.48 14.52 -0.63
C VAL A 140 8.15 14.63 -1.37
N THR A 141 7.92 15.72 -2.07
CA THR A 141 6.78 15.84 -3.00
C THR A 141 7.29 15.70 -4.42
N VAL A 142 6.77 14.72 -5.17
CA VAL A 142 7.06 14.52 -6.59
C VAL A 142 5.97 15.19 -7.40
N ILE A 143 6.36 16.00 -8.37
CA ILE A 143 5.49 16.82 -9.22
C ILE A 143 5.73 16.44 -10.68
N GLY A 144 4.67 15.97 -11.34
CA GLY A 144 4.65 15.77 -12.79
C GLY A 144 4.03 16.98 -13.50
N ILE A 145 4.73 17.54 -14.48
CA ILE A 145 4.35 18.76 -15.18
C ILE A 145 4.07 18.44 -16.65
N THR A 146 2.87 18.78 -17.11
CA THR A 146 2.46 18.69 -18.51
C THR A 146 2.02 20.06 -19.02
N ASN A 147 2.44 20.44 -20.21
CA ASN A 147 1.93 21.62 -20.90
C ASN A 147 0.69 21.22 -21.71
N GLN A 148 -0.42 21.84 -21.40
CA GLN A 148 -1.66 21.67 -22.15
C GLN A 148 -2.03 22.96 -22.86
N MET A 149 -2.60 22.85 -24.08
CA MET A 149 -3.21 23.97 -24.78
C MET A 149 -4.70 24.00 -24.45
N ASP A 150 -5.20 25.17 -24.04
CA ASP A 150 -6.62 25.38 -23.90
C ASP A 150 -7.30 25.57 -25.27
N TYR A 151 -8.63 25.68 -25.25
CA TYR A 151 -9.43 25.92 -26.46
C TYR A 151 -9.06 27.22 -27.21
N PHE A 152 -8.39 28.16 -26.53
CA PHE A 152 -7.95 29.43 -27.06
C PHE A 152 -6.47 29.44 -27.50
N ASN A 153 -5.81 28.26 -27.60
CA ASN A 153 -4.39 28.12 -27.92
C ASN A 153 -3.46 28.80 -26.89
N GLN A 154 -3.89 28.93 -25.64
CA GLN A 154 -3.02 29.36 -24.55
C GLN A 154 -2.42 28.15 -23.87
N ASN A 155 -1.10 28.17 -23.71
CA ASN A 155 -0.41 27.12 -22.93
C ASN A 155 -0.66 27.34 -21.44
N TYR A 156 -1.08 26.29 -20.74
CA TYR A 156 -1.10 26.27 -19.28
C TYR A 156 -0.39 25.01 -18.78
N GLU A 157 0.34 25.17 -17.69
CA GLU A 157 0.96 24.05 -17.00
C GLU A 157 -0.09 23.35 -16.12
N ASN A 158 -0.24 22.05 -16.32
CA ASN A 158 -0.98 21.19 -15.42
C ASN A 158 0.02 20.44 -14.55
N GLN A 159 -0.13 20.56 -13.24
CA GLN A 159 0.74 19.94 -12.25
C GLN A 159 -0.04 18.91 -11.45
N GLN A 160 0.48 17.71 -11.35
CA GLN A 160 0.01 16.68 -10.45
C GLN A 160 1.11 16.38 -9.44
N GLN A 161 0.75 16.20 -8.18
CA GLN A 161 1.72 15.97 -7.13
C GLN A 161 1.32 14.81 -6.23
N ILE A 162 2.32 14.12 -5.69
CA ILE A 162 2.16 13.00 -4.77
C ILE A 162 3.38 12.90 -3.85
N SER A 163 3.24 12.19 -2.74
CA SER A 163 4.39 11.88 -1.88
C SER A 163 5.38 10.97 -2.60
N GLY A 164 6.67 11.26 -2.44
CA GLY A 164 7.77 10.39 -2.79
C GLY A 164 8.59 10.04 -1.55
N LEU A 165 9.34 8.97 -1.61
CA LEU A 165 10.15 8.45 -0.52
C LEU A 165 11.59 8.26 -0.99
N ILE A 166 12.57 8.90 -0.36
CA ILE A 166 14.00 8.70 -0.62
C ILE A 166 14.38 7.32 -0.07
N VAL A 167 14.55 6.34 -0.97
CA VAL A 167 14.82 4.93 -0.60
C VAL A 167 16.28 4.56 -0.64
N ALA A 168 17.09 5.35 -1.34
CA ALA A 168 18.53 5.13 -1.43
C ALA A 168 19.27 6.41 -1.83
N ASP A 169 20.53 6.44 -1.47
CA ASP A 169 21.53 7.44 -1.82
C ASP A 169 22.81 6.68 -2.16
N ASN A 170 23.38 6.93 -3.34
CA ASN A 170 24.63 6.29 -3.76
C ASN A 170 25.83 7.26 -3.83
N GLY A 171 25.68 8.47 -3.25
CA GLY A 171 26.67 9.53 -3.22
C GLY A 171 26.74 10.35 -4.52
N GLN A 172 25.86 10.11 -5.48
CA GLN A 172 25.74 10.83 -6.74
C GLN A 172 24.27 11.16 -7.05
N ASP A 173 23.41 10.16 -6.90
CA ASP A 173 21.98 10.24 -7.15
C ASP A 173 21.18 9.85 -5.91
N LEU A 174 20.14 10.60 -5.59
CA LEU A 174 19.06 10.18 -4.70
C LEU A 174 18.00 9.41 -5.48
N PHE A 175 17.61 8.24 -4.97
CA PHE A 175 16.57 7.40 -5.55
C PHE A 175 15.27 7.59 -4.77
N ILE A 176 14.21 8.02 -5.46
CA ILE A 176 12.94 8.39 -4.87
C ILE A 176 11.85 7.47 -5.42
N LEU A 177 11.25 6.68 -4.52
CA LEU A 177 10.11 5.83 -4.81
C LEU A 177 8.84 6.67 -4.84
N THR A 178 8.04 6.53 -5.89
CA THR A 178 6.75 7.20 -6.04
C THR A 178 5.80 6.38 -6.93
N GLU A 179 4.63 6.92 -7.29
CA GLU A 179 3.70 6.26 -8.20
C GLU A 179 3.92 6.69 -9.65
N TYR A 180 3.93 5.72 -10.57
CA TYR A 180 4.17 5.93 -12.00
C TYR A 180 3.17 6.89 -12.65
N ARG A 181 1.89 6.85 -12.22
CA ARG A 181 0.82 7.71 -12.76
C ARG A 181 1.13 9.21 -12.73
N ILE A 182 2.04 9.65 -11.84
CA ILE A 182 2.41 11.07 -11.70
C ILE A 182 3.53 11.45 -12.68
N VAL A 183 4.33 10.49 -13.08
CA VAL A 183 5.48 10.71 -13.97
C VAL A 183 5.26 10.18 -15.38
N GLU A 184 4.11 9.55 -15.62
CA GLU A 184 3.74 9.03 -16.94
C GLU A 184 3.33 10.16 -17.88
N ASN A 185 3.91 10.18 -19.08
CA ASN A 185 3.58 11.15 -20.14
C ASN A 185 3.71 12.63 -19.72
N VAL A 186 4.60 12.94 -18.76
CA VAL A 186 4.91 14.31 -18.35
C VAL A 186 6.11 14.85 -19.11
N GLU A 187 6.19 16.17 -19.29
CA GLU A 187 7.33 16.83 -19.92
C GLU A 187 8.49 17.04 -18.96
N ARG A 188 8.18 17.21 -17.67
CA ARG A 188 9.15 17.48 -16.63
C ARG A 188 8.71 16.87 -15.30
N ILE A 189 9.67 16.33 -14.56
CA ILE A 189 9.49 15.81 -13.20
C ILE A 189 10.28 16.72 -12.27
N GLN A 190 9.65 17.19 -11.20
CA GLN A 190 10.29 17.96 -10.15
C GLN A 190 10.08 17.30 -8.79
N VAL A 191 11.04 17.52 -7.90
CA VAL A 191 10.99 17.04 -6.53
C VAL A 191 11.15 18.24 -5.60
N THR A 192 10.22 18.38 -4.66
CA THR A 192 10.28 19.38 -3.61
C THR A 192 10.68 18.71 -2.30
N PHE A 193 11.72 19.20 -1.68
CA PHE A 193 12.29 18.71 -0.44
C PHE A 193 11.63 19.35 0.80
N TRP A 194 12.06 18.96 1.97
CA TRP A 194 11.54 19.38 3.28
C TRP A 194 11.64 20.90 3.53
N ASP A 195 12.60 21.57 2.94
CA ASP A 195 12.91 23.01 3.04
C ASP A 195 12.32 23.82 1.87
N GLU A 196 11.41 23.25 1.10
CA GLU A 196 10.78 23.80 -0.10
C GLU A 196 11.73 23.96 -1.31
N THR A 197 12.99 23.47 -1.21
CA THR A 197 13.91 23.40 -2.34
C THR A 197 13.33 22.50 -3.43
N MET A 198 13.28 23.00 -4.68
CA MET A 198 12.71 22.31 -5.83
C MET A 198 13.80 22.01 -6.86
N VAL A 199 13.93 20.75 -7.26
CA VAL A 199 14.96 20.29 -8.21
C VAL A 199 14.32 19.39 -9.27
N ASP A 200 14.83 19.48 -10.51
CA ASP A 200 14.41 18.58 -11.59
C ASP A 200 14.93 17.17 -11.36
N ALA A 201 14.04 16.20 -11.55
CA ALA A 201 14.31 14.78 -11.43
C ALA A 201 14.23 14.08 -12.79
N THR A 202 14.80 12.87 -12.87
CA THR A 202 14.76 12.02 -14.05
C THR A 202 14.08 10.70 -13.74
N TYR A 203 13.24 10.23 -14.66
CA TYR A 203 12.66 8.90 -14.59
C TYR A 203 13.73 7.82 -14.67
N GLN A 204 13.64 6.79 -13.83
CA GLN A 204 14.55 5.64 -13.85
C GLN A 204 13.85 4.38 -14.39
N ARG A 205 12.89 3.83 -13.67
CA ARG A 205 12.15 2.62 -14.03
C ARG A 205 10.87 2.51 -13.22
N HIS A 206 9.87 1.79 -13.75
CA HIS A 206 8.65 1.46 -13.02
C HIS A 206 8.32 -0.04 -13.10
N ASP A 207 7.48 -0.50 -12.18
CA ASP A 207 6.85 -1.81 -12.23
C ASP A 207 5.37 -1.66 -12.63
N PRO A 208 4.95 -2.20 -13.79
CA PRO A 208 3.59 -2.03 -14.29
C PRO A 208 2.53 -2.74 -13.43
N SER A 209 2.94 -3.69 -12.60
CA SER A 209 2.02 -4.43 -11.72
C SER A 209 1.58 -3.64 -10.51
N THR A 210 2.54 -3.02 -9.85
CA THR A 210 2.31 -2.24 -8.61
C THR A 210 2.09 -0.77 -8.89
N GLY A 211 2.48 -0.29 -10.07
CA GLY A 211 2.48 1.13 -10.40
C GLY A 211 3.55 1.93 -9.64
N LEU A 212 4.48 1.25 -8.95
CA LEU A 212 5.60 1.91 -8.29
C LEU A 212 6.69 2.27 -9.29
N THR A 213 7.33 3.39 -9.07
CA THR A 213 8.41 3.91 -9.92
C THR A 213 9.52 4.53 -9.10
N ILE A 214 10.73 4.54 -9.67
CA ILE A 214 11.85 5.30 -9.15
C ILE A 214 12.12 6.50 -10.07
N VAL A 215 12.25 7.66 -9.46
CA VAL A 215 12.84 8.85 -10.06
C VAL A 215 14.16 9.19 -9.37
N LYS A 216 15.06 9.84 -10.07
CA LYS A 216 16.40 10.21 -9.57
C LYS A 216 16.58 11.71 -9.52
N VAL A 217 17.23 12.17 -8.47
CA VAL A 217 17.73 13.55 -8.32
C VAL A 217 19.24 13.48 -8.22
N ASP A 218 19.94 14.26 -9.06
CA ASP A 218 21.38 14.45 -9.00
C ASP A 218 21.71 15.31 -7.76
N GLU A 219 22.46 14.74 -6.80
CA GLU A 219 22.79 15.41 -5.55
C GLU A 219 23.61 16.69 -5.72
N SER A 220 24.35 16.80 -6.84
CA SER A 220 25.12 18.02 -7.13
C SER A 220 24.26 19.26 -7.33
N LYS A 221 22.94 19.08 -7.54
CA LYS A 221 21.94 20.14 -7.69
C LYS A 221 21.37 20.62 -6.36
N LEU A 222 21.64 19.89 -5.27
CA LEU A 222 21.20 20.23 -3.92
C LEU A 222 22.25 21.12 -3.25
N ASP A 223 21.79 22.10 -2.49
CA ASP A 223 22.68 22.85 -1.60
C ASP A 223 23.02 22.00 -0.35
N GLU A 224 23.97 22.49 0.46
CA GLU A 224 24.46 21.79 1.64
C GLU A 224 23.38 21.69 2.73
N GLU A 225 22.52 22.70 2.89
CA GLU A 225 21.45 22.73 3.89
C GLU A 225 20.38 21.69 3.59
N THR A 226 19.91 21.63 2.35
CA THR A 226 18.93 20.62 1.88
C THR A 226 19.48 19.20 2.08
N ARG A 227 20.75 18.98 1.67
CA ARG A 227 21.41 17.66 1.74
C ARG A 227 21.59 17.19 3.19
N ASP A 228 22.05 18.05 4.08
CA ASP A 228 22.26 17.71 5.49
C ASP A 228 20.95 17.45 6.25
N GLY A 229 19.84 18.00 5.75
CA GLY A 229 18.54 17.86 6.37
C GLY A 229 17.72 16.65 5.90
N LEU A 230 18.11 15.97 4.82
CA LEU A 230 17.39 14.81 4.32
C LEU A 230 17.83 13.50 5.00
N ALA A 231 17.03 12.45 4.85
CA ALA A 231 17.37 11.12 5.34
C ALA A 231 16.95 10.07 4.29
N VAL A 232 17.69 8.97 4.25
CA VAL A 232 17.23 7.76 3.56
C VAL A 232 16.20 7.05 4.44
N ALA A 233 15.16 6.52 3.83
CA ALA A 233 14.03 5.86 4.47
C ALA A 233 14.47 4.72 5.39
N PRO A 234 14.11 4.73 6.68
CA PRO A 234 14.34 3.62 7.60
C PRO A 234 13.32 2.51 7.32
N LEU A 235 13.62 1.62 6.35
CA LEU A 235 12.73 0.52 5.98
C LEU A 235 12.75 -0.59 7.03
N GLY A 236 11.64 -0.77 7.75
CA GLY A 236 11.44 -1.80 8.76
C GLY A 236 11.00 -3.15 8.17
N SER A 237 10.55 -4.06 9.04
CA SER A 237 10.00 -5.35 8.63
C SER A 237 8.48 -5.42 8.80
N SER A 238 7.76 -5.50 7.69
CA SER A 238 6.31 -5.71 7.72
C SER A 238 5.89 -7.12 8.12
N TYR A 239 6.81 -8.07 8.17
CA TYR A 239 6.54 -9.43 8.68
C TYR A 239 6.32 -9.47 10.20
N LEU A 240 6.79 -8.44 10.90
CA LEU A 240 6.62 -8.30 12.36
C LEU A 240 5.31 -7.57 12.72
N VAL A 241 4.62 -6.99 11.74
CA VAL A 241 3.38 -6.25 11.98
C VAL A 241 2.20 -7.19 12.17
N SER A 242 1.45 -6.97 13.23
CA SER A 242 0.28 -7.75 13.61
C SER A 242 -1.00 -6.88 13.60
N GLN A 243 -2.14 -7.55 13.52
CA GLN A 243 -3.43 -6.89 13.71
C GLN A 243 -3.52 -6.29 15.13
N GLY A 244 -3.89 -5.02 15.22
CA GLY A 244 -3.96 -4.25 16.46
C GLY A 244 -2.72 -3.39 16.74
N ASP A 245 -1.63 -3.56 15.99
CA ASP A 245 -0.42 -2.75 16.18
C ASP A 245 -0.70 -1.29 15.80
N PRO A 246 -0.25 -0.32 16.62
CA PRO A 246 -0.36 1.09 16.32
C PRO A 246 0.54 1.47 15.15
N VAL A 247 0.03 2.33 14.26
CA VAL A 247 0.76 2.87 13.13
C VAL A 247 0.45 4.34 12.93
N VAL A 248 1.41 5.05 12.35
CA VAL A 248 1.28 6.45 11.95
C VAL A 248 1.37 6.55 10.44
N ALA A 249 0.34 7.12 9.81
CA ALA A 249 0.36 7.45 8.39
C ALA A 249 0.93 8.86 8.21
N VAL A 250 1.98 8.99 7.39
CA VAL A 250 2.73 10.24 7.19
C VAL A 250 2.86 10.53 5.69
N GLY A 251 2.72 11.79 5.32
CA GLY A 251 2.83 12.24 3.93
C GLY A 251 1.58 12.99 3.48
N SER A 252 0.72 12.36 2.72
CA SER A 252 -0.56 12.90 2.27
C SER A 252 -1.70 11.86 2.42
N PRO A 253 -1.83 11.16 3.58
CA PRO A 253 -2.82 10.10 3.72
C PRO A 253 -4.26 10.57 3.54
N VAL A 254 -4.56 11.81 3.90
CA VAL A 254 -5.89 12.43 3.78
C VAL A 254 -6.02 13.36 2.57
N GLY A 255 -5.06 13.30 1.62
CA GLY A 255 -5.06 14.13 0.41
C GLY A 255 -4.41 15.51 0.55
N TYR A 256 -3.93 15.87 1.72
CA TYR A 256 -3.18 17.11 1.98
C TYR A 256 -1.73 16.79 2.30
N SER A 257 -0.80 17.46 1.63
CA SER A 257 0.65 17.32 1.88
C SER A 257 0.99 17.62 3.35
N ASN A 258 2.03 16.97 3.88
CA ASN A 258 2.49 17.10 5.27
C ASN A 258 1.42 16.74 6.33
N SER A 259 0.46 15.89 6.00
CA SER A 259 -0.52 15.42 6.96
C SER A 259 -0.03 14.16 7.69
N ILE A 260 -0.48 14.02 8.94
CA ILE A 260 -0.18 12.89 9.82
C ILE A 260 -1.52 12.38 10.36
N ALA A 261 -1.69 11.07 10.40
CA ALA A 261 -2.85 10.44 10.99
C ALA A 261 -2.43 9.18 11.78
N TYR A 262 -3.10 8.93 12.89
CA TYR A 262 -2.81 7.82 13.79
C TYR A 262 -3.93 6.80 13.76
N GLY A 263 -3.57 5.54 13.90
CA GLY A 263 -4.52 4.44 14.02
C GLY A 263 -3.83 3.11 14.28
N VAL A 264 -4.55 2.03 14.01
CA VAL A 264 -4.06 0.68 14.19
C VAL A 264 -4.21 -0.13 12.90
N VAL A 265 -3.37 -1.14 12.76
CA VAL A 265 -3.51 -2.14 11.68
C VAL A 265 -4.71 -3.01 11.96
N THR A 266 -5.70 -3.00 11.07
CA THR A 266 -6.92 -3.81 11.19
C THR A 266 -6.81 -5.14 10.47
N SER A 267 -5.94 -5.24 9.45
CA SER A 267 -5.70 -6.49 8.71
C SER A 267 -4.32 -6.50 8.07
N VAL A 268 -3.67 -7.65 8.11
CA VAL A 268 -2.40 -7.96 7.43
C VAL A 268 -2.57 -9.07 6.38
N THR A 269 -3.79 -9.59 6.20
CA THR A 269 -4.08 -10.77 5.36
C THR A 269 -4.63 -10.43 3.99
N ASN A 270 -5.02 -9.16 3.76
CA ASN A 270 -5.46 -8.71 2.46
C ASN A 270 -4.29 -8.74 1.47
N LYS A 271 -4.57 -9.13 0.22
CA LYS A 271 -3.54 -9.27 -0.80
C LYS A 271 -3.96 -8.61 -2.10
N ILE A 272 -2.96 -8.16 -2.86
CA ILE A 272 -3.14 -7.77 -4.26
C ILE A 272 -2.42 -8.77 -5.16
N SER A 273 -3.11 -9.19 -6.21
CA SER A 273 -2.49 -10.01 -7.25
C SER A 273 -1.79 -9.09 -8.26
N ALA A 274 -0.48 -9.25 -8.35
CA ALA A 274 0.41 -8.57 -9.29
C ALA A 274 0.75 -9.49 -10.48
N LEU A 275 1.51 -9.02 -11.46
CA LEU A 275 2.05 -9.90 -12.50
C LEU A 275 3.12 -10.80 -11.88
N ASP A 276 2.89 -12.10 -11.96
CA ASP A 276 3.77 -13.16 -11.49
C ASP A 276 4.10 -13.10 -9.99
N ASN A 277 3.29 -12.40 -9.20
CA ASN A 277 3.46 -12.26 -7.75
C ASN A 277 2.15 -11.85 -7.06
N GLU A 278 2.16 -11.87 -5.73
CA GLU A 278 1.16 -11.21 -4.89
C GLU A 278 1.85 -10.44 -3.77
N TYR A 279 1.23 -9.37 -3.31
CA TYR A 279 1.73 -8.56 -2.19
C TYR A 279 0.68 -8.43 -1.11
N ASN A 280 1.09 -8.52 0.15
CA ASN A 280 0.21 -8.28 1.28
C ASN A 280 -0.06 -6.78 1.43
N LEU A 281 -1.25 -6.48 1.90
CA LEU A 281 -1.68 -5.14 2.24
C LEU A 281 -1.83 -5.00 3.75
N LEU A 282 -1.31 -3.91 4.28
CA LEU A 282 -1.61 -3.43 5.61
C LEU A 282 -2.83 -2.52 5.52
N THR A 283 -3.96 -2.94 6.07
CA THR A 283 -5.19 -2.14 6.15
C THR A 283 -5.31 -1.57 7.56
N THR A 284 -5.64 -0.30 7.67
CA THR A 284 -5.74 0.41 8.96
C THR A 284 -7.17 0.87 9.23
N ASP A 285 -7.43 1.45 10.40
CA ASP A 285 -8.66 2.17 10.74
C ASP A 285 -8.57 3.67 10.46
N ILE A 286 -7.43 4.13 9.94
CA ILE A 286 -7.21 5.53 9.58
C ILE A 286 -8.05 5.88 8.36
N LEU A 287 -8.89 6.90 8.48
CA LEU A 287 -9.62 7.45 7.32
C LEU A 287 -8.64 8.15 6.38
N GLY A 288 -8.70 7.83 5.10
CA GLY A 288 -7.83 8.36 4.07
C GLY A 288 -8.59 8.97 2.89
N SER A 289 -7.87 9.64 2.02
CA SER A 289 -8.37 10.10 0.72
C SER A 289 -8.16 9.03 -0.35
N THR A 290 -8.99 9.01 -1.39
CA THR A 290 -8.77 8.17 -2.59
C THR A 290 -7.44 8.48 -3.28
N ASP A 291 -6.96 9.70 -3.14
CA ASP A 291 -5.67 10.17 -3.67
C ASP A 291 -4.58 10.21 -2.59
N GLY A 292 -4.84 9.58 -1.43
CA GLY A 292 -3.91 9.51 -0.32
C GLY A 292 -2.62 8.78 -0.70
N SER A 293 -1.49 9.30 -0.22
CA SER A 293 -0.15 8.78 -0.47
C SER A 293 0.76 8.98 0.74
N GLY A 294 1.91 8.32 0.74
CA GLY A 294 2.88 8.42 1.83
C GLY A 294 3.27 7.05 2.38
N ILE A 295 3.52 7.01 3.66
CA ILE A 295 4.09 5.85 4.35
C ILE A 295 3.31 5.49 5.62
N LEU A 296 3.38 4.23 6.01
CA LEU A 296 2.97 3.74 7.33
C LEU A 296 4.22 3.48 8.17
N VAL A 297 4.26 4.07 9.34
CA VAL A 297 5.39 4.02 10.29
C VAL A 297 4.95 3.32 11.57
N ASN A 298 5.78 2.40 12.08
CA ASN A 298 5.59 1.76 13.39
C ASN A 298 6.08 2.65 14.53
N LEU A 299 5.94 2.21 15.79
CA LEU A 299 6.40 2.98 16.96
C LEU A 299 7.93 2.99 17.15
N ASP A 300 8.68 2.19 16.39
CA ASP A 300 10.13 2.22 16.35
C ASP A 300 10.68 3.24 15.32
N GLY A 301 9.78 3.97 14.64
CA GLY A 301 10.14 4.95 13.61
C GLY A 301 10.55 4.31 12.29
N GLU A 302 10.17 3.05 12.05
CA GLU A 302 10.48 2.33 10.82
C GLU A 302 9.27 2.30 9.88
N ILE A 303 9.54 2.35 8.58
CA ILE A 303 8.53 2.30 7.54
C ILE A 303 8.14 0.85 7.32
N VAL A 304 6.88 0.50 7.60
CA VAL A 304 6.32 -0.84 7.45
C VAL A 304 5.42 -0.99 6.23
N GLY A 305 5.00 0.12 5.60
CA GLY A 305 4.18 0.08 4.39
C GLY A 305 4.25 1.36 3.58
N ILE A 306 3.99 1.23 2.28
CA ILE A 306 3.81 2.34 1.34
C ILE A 306 2.32 2.51 1.08
N ILE A 307 1.77 3.69 1.35
CA ILE A 307 0.34 3.96 1.15
C ILE A 307 0.02 3.86 -0.35
N ALA A 308 -0.94 3.03 -0.67
CA ALA A 308 -1.37 2.72 -2.04
C ALA A 308 -2.90 2.58 -2.08
N GLN A 309 -3.58 3.73 -2.08
CA GLN A 309 -5.04 3.81 -2.00
C GLN A 309 -5.76 3.21 -3.21
N SER A 310 -5.10 3.07 -4.35
CA SER A 310 -5.62 2.35 -5.52
C SER A 310 -6.02 0.90 -5.22
N TYR A 311 -5.47 0.30 -4.16
CA TYR A 311 -5.75 -1.05 -3.70
C TYR A 311 -6.72 -1.12 -2.51
N SER A 312 -7.17 0.01 -2.02
CA SER A 312 -8.24 0.04 -1.01
C SER A 312 -9.53 -0.56 -1.58
N ALA A 313 -10.25 -1.31 -0.77
CA ALA A 313 -11.53 -1.89 -1.19
C ALA A 313 -12.52 -0.78 -1.58
N LYS A 314 -13.22 -0.98 -2.71
CA LYS A 314 -14.20 0.01 -3.20
C LYS A 314 -15.22 0.35 -2.13
N GLY A 315 -15.34 1.63 -1.84
CA GLY A 315 -16.24 2.15 -0.80
C GLY A 315 -15.66 2.17 0.61
N ASN A 316 -14.43 1.72 0.81
CA ASN A 316 -13.69 1.85 2.05
C ASN A 316 -12.65 2.97 1.90
N ASN A 317 -12.83 4.04 2.65
CA ASN A 317 -11.89 5.17 2.64
C ASN A 317 -10.87 5.05 3.77
N VAL A 318 -10.37 3.84 4.03
CA VAL A 318 -9.33 3.62 5.03
C VAL A 318 -7.95 3.59 4.36
N VAL A 319 -6.94 4.07 5.07
CA VAL A 319 -5.56 4.00 4.60
C VAL A 319 -5.14 2.54 4.47
N THR A 320 -4.69 2.19 3.25
CA THR A 320 -4.18 0.88 2.91
C THR A 320 -2.79 1.03 2.29
N GLY A 321 -1.83 0.23 2.74
CA GLY A 321 -0.46 0.26 2.26
C GLY A 321 0.03 -1.09 1.78
N ILE A 322 0.95 -1.11 0.80
CA ILE A 322 1.69 -2.32 0.41
C ILE A 322 2.72 -2.60 1.49
N ALA A 323 2.77 -3.83 1.97
CA ALA A 323 3.71 -4.29 2.98
C ALA A 323 5.17 -4.17 2.50
N ILE A 324 6.02 -3.44 3.24
CA ILE A 324 7.35 -3.01 2.78
C ILE A 324 8.31 -4.17 2.51
N SER A 325 8.32 -5.21 3.37
CA SER A 325 9.26 -6.33 3.25
C SER A 325 9.19 -7.04 1.91
N GLN A 326 8.00 -7.13 1.34
CA GLN A 326 7.76 -7.83 0.07
C GLN A 326 8.19 -7.02 -1.16
N ILE A 327 8.34 -5.70 -1.02
CA ILE A 327 8.72 -4.82 -2.13
C ILE A 327 10.17 -4.30 -2.03
N LYS A 328 10.92 -4.61 -0.97
CA LYS A 328 12.34 -4.19 -0.83
C LYS A 328 13.17 -4.59 -2.05
N LYS A 329 13.04 -5.85 -2.50
CA LYS A 329 13.76 -6.33 -3.69
C LYS A 329 13.29 -5.67 -4.99
N LEU A 330 12.00 -5.35 -5.09
CA LEU A 330 11.47 -4.58 -6.21
C LEU A 330 12.07 -3.17 -6.23
N ILE A 331 12.10 -2.47 -5.09
CA ILE A 331 12.70 -1.13 -4.95
C ILE A 331 14.17 -1.16 -5.36
N GLU A 332 14.95 -2.13 -4.88
CA GLU A 332 16.35 -2.31 -5.25
C GLU A 332 16.53 -2.49 -6.76
N ASN A 333 15.73 -3.37 -7.39
CA ASN A 333 15.80 -3.61 -8.84
C ASN A 333 15.45 -2.35 -9.64
N LEU A 334 14.37 -1.63 -9.26
CA LEU A 334 13.97 -0.38 -9.91
C LEU A 334 15.06 0.70 -9.77
N SER A 335 15.68 0.83 -8.59
CA SER A 335 16.76 1.78 -8.33
C SER A 335 18.01 1.47 -9.16
N ASN A 336 18.34 0.20 -9.32
CA ASN A 336 19.48 -0.24 -10.13
C ASN A 336 19.17 -0.37 -11.63
N ASN A 337 17.97 0.01 -12.06
CA ASN A 337 17.49 -0.16 -13.44
C ASN A 337 17.61 -1.61 -13.95
N VAL A 338 17.34 -2.58 -13.06
CA VAL A 338 17.39 -4.00 -13.36
C VAL A 338 16.00 -4.50 -13.75
N SER A 339 15.91 -5.08 -14.95
CA SER A 339 14.69 -5.78 -15.38
C SER A 339 14.57 -7.14 -14.71
N ARG A 340 13.35 -7.63 -14.60
CA ARG A 340 13.08 -9.00 -14.15
C ARG A 340 12.43 -9.84 -15.24
N ALA A 341 12.74 -11.12 -15.22
CA ALA A 341 12.03 -12.08 -16.06
C ALA A 341 10.58 -12.19 -15.60
N TYR A 342 9.66 -12.32 -16.54
CA TYR A 342 8.24 -12.51 -16.27
C TYR A 342 7.60 -13.43 -17.31
N ILE A 343 6.47 -14.05 -16.97
CA ILE A 343 5.63 -14.76 -17.92
C ILE A 343 4.26 -14.10 -18.11
N GLY A 344 3.83 -13.26 -17.18
CA GLY A 344 2.66 -12.40 -17.35
C GLY A 344 1.35 -13.05 -16.92
N ILE A 345 1.31 -13.71 -15.78
CA ILE A 345 0.08 -14.21 -15.18
C ILE A 345 -0.30 -13.41 -13.92
N ARG A 346 -1.58 -13.38 -13.61
CA ARG A 346 -2.07 -13.11 -12.26
C ARG A 346 -2.61 -14.42 -11.71
N GLY A 347 -2.14 -14.80 -10.53
CA GLY A 347 -2.48 -16.08 -9.91
C GLY A 347 -2.87 -15.91 -8.46
N GLN A 348 -3.40 -16.98 -7.90
CA GLN A 348 -3.70 -17.12 -6.48
C GLN A 348 -3.48 -18.57 -6.05
N ASP A 349 -3.22 -18.75 -4.77
CA ASP A 349 -3.01 -20.07 -4.20
C ASP A 349 -4.31 -20.89 -4.21
N VAL A 350 -4.20 -22.16 -4.60
CA VAL A 350 -5.27 -23.15 -4.34
C VAL A 350 -5.07 -23.71 -2.95
N THR A 351 -5.83 -23.17 -2.00
CA THR A 351 -5.80 -23.63 -0.62
C THR A 351 -6.32 -25.08 -0.52
N GLU A 352 -5.95 -25.79 0.56
CA GLU A 352 -6.42 -27.17 0.79
C GLU A 352 -7.94 -27.23 0.83
N GLU A 353 -8.58 -26.29 1.53
CA GLU A 353 -10.03 -26.19 1.62
C GLU A 353 -10.70 -26.01 0.24
N LEU A 354 -10.09 -25.19 -0.63
CA LEU A 354 -10.59 -24.98 -2.00
C LEU A 354 -10.40 -26.24 -2.84
N SER A 355 -9.24 -26.91 -2.72
CA SER A 355 -8.94 -28.16 -3.41
C SER A 355 -9.93 -29.25 -3.05
N ASP A 356 -10.18 -29.47 -1.76
CA ASP A 356 -11.10 -30.49 -1.25
C ASP A 356 -12.55 -30.26 -1.68
N LYS A 357 -13.00 -28.98 -1.66
CA LYS A 357 -14.37 -28.63 -2.04
C LYS A 357 -14.64 -28.70 -3.53
N THR A 358 -13.64 -28.41 -4.35
CA THR A 358 -13.84 -28.19 -5.81
C THR A 358 -13.13 -29.21 -6.69
N GLY A 359 -12.19 -29.98 -6.13
CA GLY A 359 -11.32 -30.90 -6.87
C GLY A 359 -10.27 -30.18 -7.74
N ILE A 360 -10.02 -28.90 -7.51
CA ILE A 360 -8.95 -28.14 -8.19
C ILE A 360 -7.62 -28.61 -7.62
N PRO A 361 -6.62 -29.01 -8.44
CA PRO A 361 -5.31 -29.41 -7.95
C PRO A 361 -4.61 -28.28 -7.15
N LYS A 362 -3.84 -28.65 -6.12
CA LYS A 362 -2.95 -27.67 -5.40
C LYS A 362 -1.95 -27.08 -6.38
N GLY A 363 -1.73 -25.78 -6.31
CA GLY A 363 -0.85 -25.01 -7.17
C GLY A 363 -1.29 -23.56 -7.32
N VAL A 364 -0.79 -22.89 -8.33
CA VAL A 364 -1.12 -21.49 -8.64
C VAL A 364 -2.24 -21.46 -9.68
N LEU A 365 -3.45 -21.11 -9.25
CA LEU A 365 -4.60 -20.93 -10.14
C LEU A 365 -4.48 -19.61 -10.88
N ILE A 366 -4.39 -19.65 -12.20
CA ILE A 366 -4.33 -18.45 -13.05
C ILE A 366 -5.71 -17.79 -13.05
N SER A 367 -5.80 -16.59 -12.52
CA SER A 367 -6.99 -15.76 -12.56
C SER A 367 -7.05 -14.90 -13.82
N ARG A 368 -5.88 -14.51 -14.36
CA ARG A 368 -5.77 -13.75 -15.61
C ARG A 368 -4.41 -14.00 -16.28
N VAL A 369 -4.41 -14.04 -17.60
CA VAL A 369 -3.20 -13.98 -18.44
C VAL A 369 -3.14 -12.57 -19.03
N ALA A 370 -2.00 -11.90 -18.90
CA ALA A 370 -1.81 -10.56 -19.45
C ALA A 370 -1.78 -10.61 -20.99
N ASP A 371 -2.32 -9.57 -21.61
CA ASP A 371 -2.31 -9.43 -23.05
C ASP A 371 -0.85 -9.33 -23.57
N ASP A 372 -0.57 -9.93 -24.72
CA ASP A 372 0.76 -9.96 -25.35
C ASP A 372 1.90 -10.51 -24.47
N SER A 373 1.54 -11.24 -23.39
CA SER A 373 2.51 -11.85 -22.47
C SER A 373 3.11 -13.16 -23.00
N PRO A 374 4.30 -13.55 -22.50
CA PRO A 374 4.87 -14.87 -22.77
C PRO A 374 3.93 -16.05 -22.48
N ALA A 375 3.18 -15.98 -21.38
CA ALA A 375 2.19 -16.99 -21.01
C ALA A 375 1.08 -17.10 -22.07
N MET A 376 0.56 -15.95 -22.57
CA MET A 376 -0.43 -15.92 -23.63
C MET A 376 0.13 -16.51 -24.92
N MET A 377 1.35 -16.13 -25.32
CA MET A 377 1.99 -16.65 -26.53
C MET A 377 2.25 -18.16 -26.46
N ALA A 378 2.56 -18.68 -25.27
CA ALA A 378 2.71 -20.11 -25.04
C ALA A 378 1.38 -20.88 -25.01
N GLY A 379 0.22 -20.20 -24.99
CA GLY A 379 -1.10 -20.80 -24.99
C GLY A 379 -1.63 -21.17 -23.61
N MET A 380 -1.09 -20.62 -22.55
CA MET A 380 -1.66 -20.68 -21.21
C MET A 380 -2.96 -19.90 -21.13
N LYS A 381 -3.86 -20.29 -20.25
CA LYS A 381 -5.21 -19.72 -20.15
C LYS A 381 -5.61 -19.48 -18.70
N GLU A 382 -6.60 -18.62 -18.52
CA GLU A 382 -7.32 -18.50 -17.26
C GLU A 382 -7.85 -19.86 -16.82
N TYR A 383 -7.81 -20.10 -15.52
CA TYR A 383 -8.18 -21.35 -14.83
C TYR A 383 -7.22 -22.54 -15.07
N ASP A 384 -6.09 -22.37 -15.73
CA ASP A 384 -4.98 -23.31 -15.61
C ASP A 384 -4.40 -23.23 -14.20
N VAL A 385 -3.95 -24.35 -13.65
CA VAL A 385 -3.31 -24.42 -12.34
C VAL A 385 -1.83 -24.79 -12.54
N ILE A 386 -0.91 -23.85 -12.36
CA ILE A 386 0.52 -24.11 -12.45
C ILE A 386 0.93 -25.00 -11.27
N VAL A 387 1.57 -26.14 -11.56
CA VAL A 387 2.05 -27.10 -10.57
C VAL A 387 3.56 -27.29 -10.58
N LYS A 388 4.25 -26.86 -11.69
CA LYS A 388 5.71 -26.86 -11.79
C LYS A 388 6.20 -25.70 -12.64
N LEU A 389 7.39 -25.18 -12.29
CA LEU A 389 8.17 -24.25 -13.09
C LEU A 389 9.58 -24.85 -13.30
N GLY A 390 9.90 -25.22 -14.53
CA GLY A 390 11.03 -26.09 -14.81
C GLY A 390 10.89 -27.44 -14.08
N GLU A 391 11.93 -27.86 -13.37
CA GLU A 391 11.93 -29.09 -12.57
C GLU A 391 11.30 -28.92 -11.17
N HIS A 392 10.97 -27.68 -10.76
CA HIS A 392 10.53 -27.37 -9.41
C HIS A 392 9.01 -27.40 -9.28
N LYS A 393 8.53 -28.17 -8.31
CA LYS A 393 7.11 -28.14 -7.91
C LYS A 393 6.78 -26.78 -7.29
N VAL A 394 5.62 -26.22 -7.62
CA VAL A 394 5.09 -24.99 -7.03
C VAL A 394 3.66 -25.23 -6.52
N GLU A 395 3.42 -24.90 -5.27
CA GLU A 395 2.13 -25.05 -4.60
C GLU A 395 1.53 -23.68 -4.24
N THR A 396 2.37 -22.63 -4.18
CA THR A 396 1.96 -21.26 -3.86
C THR A 396 2.54 -20.27 -4.85
N ILE A 397 1.88 -19.11 -4.98
CA ILE A 397 2.35 -17.99 -5.81
C ILE A 397 3.72 -17.49 -5.33
N LYS A 398 3.99 -17.57 -4.01
CA LYS A 398 5.29 -17.22 -3.44
C LYS A 398 6.39 -18.14 -3.95
N GLN A 399 6.21 -19.47 -3.85
CA GLN A 399 7.16 -20.46 -4.38
C GLN A 399 7.35 -20.29 -5.88
N TYR A 400 6.27 -20.04 -6.62
CA TYR A 400 6.33 -19.75 -8.04
C TYR A 400 7.19 -18.51 -8.33
N HIS A 401 6.96 -17.40 -7.63
CA HIS A 401 7.72 -16.16 -7.78
C HIS A 401 9.21 -16.34 -7.45
N GLU A 402 9.53 -17.05 -6.35
CA GLU A 402 10.90 -17.36 -5.96
C GLU A 402 11.63 -18.20 -7.02
N GLN A 403 10.94 -19.16 -7.65
CA GLN A 403 11.52 -19.95 -8.73
C GLN A 403 11.68 -19.11 -10.01
N LEU A 404 10.69 -18.27 -10.34
CA LEU A 404 10.74 -17.38 -11.50
C LEU A 404 11.94 -16.43 -11.43
N GLY A 405 12.25 -15.91 -10.24
CA GLY A 405 13.39 -15.02 -10.01
C GLY A 405 14.77 -15.64 -10.27
N LYS A 406 14.85 -16.96 -10.52
CA LYS A 406 16.11 -17.65 -10.89
C LYS A 406 16.38 -17.64 -12.39
N TYR A 407 15.42 -17.23 -13.20
CA TYR A 407 15.52 -17.17 -14.65
C TYR A 407 15.79 -15.74 -15.12
N SER A 408 16.36 -15.64 -16.31
CA SER A 408 16.65 -14.36 -16.97
C SER A 408 15.72 -14.16 -18.17
N THR A 409 15.57 -12.90 -18.58
CA THR A 409 14.87 -12.55 -19.83
C THR A 409 15.45 -13.33 -21.00
N GLY A 410 14.60 -13.95 -21.81
CA GLY A 410 14.97 -14.77 -22.96
C GLY A 410 15.20 -16.24 -22.67
N ASP A 411 15.26 -16.67 -21.40
CA ASP A 411 15.31 -18.09 -21.05
C ASP A 411 14.02 -18.78 -21.48
N VAL A 412 14.14 -20.03 -21.95
CA VAL A 412 12.97 -20.87 -22.24
C VAL A 412 12.76 -21.84 -21.10
N VAL A 413 11.60 -21.76 -20.46
CA VAL A 413 11.29 -22.57 -19.29
C VAL A 413 9.99 -23.34 -19.52
N THR A 414 10.03 -24.65 -19.23
CA THR A 414 8.82 -25.48 -19.30
C THR A 414 7.96 -25.24 -18.07
N VAL A 415 6.72 -24.77 -18.29
CA VAL A 415 5.69 -24.60 -17.27
C VAL A 415 4.74 -25.79 -17.36
N THR A 416 4.57 -26.53 -16.26
CA THR A 416 3.57 -27.60 -16.17
C THR A 416 2.34 -27.06 -15.45
N ALA A 417 1.17 -27.17 -16.10
CA ALA A 417 -0.10 -26.76 -15.53
C ALA A 417 -1.17 -27.84 -15.70
N MET A 418 -2.14 -27.84 -14.80
CA MET A 418 -3.32 -28.68 -14.84
C MET A 418 -4.49 -27.89 -15.46
N ARG A 419 -5.02 -28.35 -16.59
CA ARG A 419 -6.16 -27.74 -17.28
C ARG A 419 -7.42 -28.59 -17.12
N LYS A 420 -8.53 -27.96 -16.76
CA LYS A 420 -9.82 -28.64 -16.63
C LYS A 420 -10.38 -29.02 -17.99
N GLY A 421 -10.57 -30.33 -18.23
CA GLY A 421 -11.27 -30.91 -19.39
C GLY A 421 -12.61 -31.53 -19.03
N ALA A 422 -13.22 -32.25 -19.96
CA ALA A 422 -14.51 -32.92 -19.75
C ALA A 422 -14.44 -34.05 -18.70
N GLU A 423 -13.32 -34.75 -18.60
CA GLU A 423 -13.10 -35.89 -17.71
C GLU A 423 -12.33 -35.55 -16.43
N GLY A 424 -12.08 -34.27 -16.18
CA GLY A 424 -11.30 -33.78 -15.03
C GLY A 424 -10.09 -32.94 -15.46
N TYR A 425 -9.12 -32.80 -14.54
CA TYR A 425 -7.89 -32.07 -14.80
C TYR A 425 -6.86 -32.94 -15.55
N ALA A 426 -6.29 -32.38 -16.63
CA ALA A 426 -5.24 -33.01 -17.40
C ALA A 426 -3.96 -32.16 -17.34
N GLU A 427 -2.81 -32.83 -17.28
CA GLU A 427 -1.50 -32.18 -17.29
C GLU A 427 -1.20 -31.64 -18.70
N MET A 428 -0.75 -30.39 -18.76
CA MET A 428 -0.31 -29.67 -19.94
C MET A 428 1.07 -29.09 -19.69
N THR A 429 1.93 -29.09 -20.70
CA THR A 429 3.25 -28.45 -20.65
C THR A 429 3.32 -27.34 -21.67
N PHE A 430 3.94 -26.24 -21.27
CA PHE A 430 4.13 -25.03 -22.09
C PHE A 430 5.58 -24.61 -22.01
N ASP A 431 6.23 -24.47 -23.19
CA ASP A 431 7.56 -23.87 -23.25
C ASP A 431 7.39 -22.35 -23.37
N VAL A 432 7.74 -21.64 -22.31
CA VAL A 432 7.55 -20.20 -22.18
C VAL A 432 8.90 -19.51 -22.29
N THR A 433 9.04 -18.61 -23.26
CA THR A 433 10.20 -17.72 -23.35
C THR A 433 9.97 -16.54 -22.41
N MET A 434 10.84 -16.38 -21.41
CA MET A 434 10.72 -15.31 -20.41
C MET A 434 10.80 -13.93 -21.07
N GLY A 435 9.81 -13.10 -20.78
CA GLY A 435 9.80 -11.69 -21.18
C GLY A 435 10.59 -10.83 -20.21
N GLU A 436 10.60 -9.53 -20.45
CA GLU A 436 11.23 -8.50 -19.63
C GLU A 436 10.16 -7.52 -19.08
N VAL A 437 10.24 -7.25 -17.79
CA VAL A 437 9.40 -6.25 -17.12
C VAL A 437 10.23 -5.39 -16.16
#